data_993799e671e47aaa006606311543bce0
#
_entry.id   993799e671e47aaa006606311543bce0
#
_cell.length_a   1.000
_cell.length_b   1.000
_cell.length_c   1.000
_cell.angle_alpha   90.00
_cell.angle_beta   90.00
_cell.angle_gamma   90.00
#
_symmetry.space_group_name_H-M   'P 1'
#
loop_
_entity.id
_entity.type
_entity.pdbx_description
1 polymer ?
#
loop_
_entity_poly.entity_id
_entity_poly.type
_entity_poly.pdbx_seq_one_letter_code
_entity_poly.pdbx_strand_id
1 'polypeptide(L)'
;NGFQILCEAELLPGALVQNRSLSFVCDTVTVRVERTDTPFTYGCRPGELLALPIKHGEGCYVADEATLARLEQDGQVVFRYTDRAGRAGPEANPNGSLGNIAGVCNAGRNVVGLMPHPEHAVERLTGGEDGLKVFRSAQAWFRRGGTAERREPSLVPGP
;
A
#
# COMPACT_ATOMS: atom_id res chain seq x y z
N ASN A 1 -14.55 0.17 2.30
CA ASN A 1 -14.56 1.30 1.32
C ASN A 1 -13.68 2.48 1.76
N GLY A 2 -12.84 2.29 2.79
CA GLY A 2 -12.04 3.37 3.37
C GLY A 2 -11.15 4.10 2.37
N PHE A 3 -10.46 3.36 1.48
CA PHE A 3 -9.59 3.99 0.48
C PHE A 3 -10.39 4.84 -0.50
N GLN A 4 -11.53 4.35 -1.00
CA GLN A 4 -12.42 5.12 -1.87
C GLN A 4 -12.92 6.40 -1.17
N ILE A 5 -13.38 6.28 0.08
CA ILE A 5 -13.84 7.43 0.87
C ILE A 5 -12.73 8.48 1.04
N LEU A 6 -11.48 8.03 1.29
CA LEU A 6 -10.34 8.95 1.41
C LEU A 6 -10.04 9.69 0.10
N CYS A 7 -10.21 9.03 -1.05
CA CYS A 7 -10.07 9.68 -2.36
C CYS A 7 -11.22 10.68 -2.63
N GLU A 8 -12.47 10.27 -2.38
CA GLU A 8 -13.64 11.14 -2.58
C GLU A 8 -13.66 12.35 -1.63
N ALA A 9 -13.08 12.20 -0.43
CA ALA A 9 -12.88 13.29 0.52
C ALA A 9 -11.65 14.16 0.22
N GLU A 10 -10.97 13.93 -0.92
CA GLU A 10 -9.75 14.66 -1.34
C GLU A 10 -8.57 14.56 -0.34
N LEU A 11 -8.60 13.59 0.57
CA LEU A 11 -7.50 13.31 1.50
C LEU A 11 -6.38 12.51 0.83
N LEU A 12 -6.70 11.79 -0.25
CA LEU A 12 -5.76 11.07 -1.09
C LEU A 12 -6.01 11.40 -2.57
N PRO A 13 -4.95 11.46 -3.39
CA PRO A 13 -5.10 11.68 -4.83
C PRO A 13 -5.65 10.43 -5.53
N GLY A 14 -6.29 10.64 -6.69
CA GLY A 14 -6.84 9.59 -7.54
C GLY A 14 -8.25 9.15 -7.14
N ALA A 15 -8.69 8.03 -7.70
CA ALA A 15 -10.01 7.46 -7.47
C ALA A 15 -9.97 5.93 -7.56
N LEU A 16 -10.97 5.27 -7.01
CA LEU A 16 -11.21 3.85 -7.20
C LEU A 16 -12.44 3.65 -8.08
N VAL A 17 -12.28 2.81 -9.09
CA VAL A 17 -13.33 2.48 -10.04
C VAL A 17 -13.54 0.97 -10.09
N GLN A 18 -14.53 0.53 -10.84
CA GLN A 18 -14.85 -0.88 -11.04
C GLN A 18 -13.63 -1.65 -11.57
N ASN A 19 -13.43 -2.86 -11.06
CA ASN A 19 -12.38 -3.77 -11.52
C ASN A 19 -12.42 -3.93 -13.05
N ARG A 20 -11.26 -4.00 -13.68
CA ARG A 20 -11.17 -4.19 -15.14
C ARG A 20 -11.90 -5.44 -15.64
N SER A 21 -11.97 -6.49 -14.82
CA SER A 21 -12.70 -7.73 -15.11
C SER A 21 -14.21 -7.58 -15.03
N LEU A 22 -14.74 -6.45 -14.55
CA LEU A 22 -16.15 -6.20 -14.22
C LEU A 22 -16.72 -7.22 -13.23
N SER A 23 -15.86 -7.92 -12.51
CA SER A 23 -16.22 -8.98 -11.57
C SER A 23 -15.69 -8.68 -10.17
N PHE A 24 -16.40 -9.19 -9.17
CA PHE A 24 -15.92 -9.20 -7.80
C PHE A 24 -14.72 -10.15 -7.67
N VAL A 25 -13.63 -9.68 -7.09
CA VAL A 25 -12.42 -10.47 -6.83
C VAL A 25 -12.28 -10.71 -5.34
N CYS A 26 -12.13 -11.99 -4.96
CA CYS A 26 -11.85 -12.42 -3.60
C CYS A 26 -10.65 -13.37 -3.65
N ASP A 27 -9.49 -12.90 -3.21
CA ASP A 27 -8.22 -13.63 -3.31
C ASP A 27 -7.22 -13.14 -2.26
N THR A 28 -6.08 -13.83 -2.14
CA THR A 28 -4.92 -13.35 -1.39
C THR A 28 -3.84 -12.91 -2.37
N VAL A 29 -3.52 -11.64 -2.34
CA VAL A 29 -2.51 -11.03 -3.22
C VAL A 29 -1.22 -10.75 -2.48
N THR A 30 -0.12 -10.65 -3.23
CA THR A 30 1.14 -10.15 -2.69
C THR A 30 1.28 -8.67 -3.00
N VAL A 31 1.56 -7.88 -1.97
CA VAL A 31 1.93 -6.47 -2.14
C VAL A 31 3.36 -6.24 -1.67
N ARG A 32 4.08 -5.39 -2.38
CA ARG A 32 5.41 -4.94 -2.02
C ARG A 32 5.32 -3.58 -1.34
N VAL A 33 6.04 -3.43 -0.22
CA VAL A 33 6.20 -2.16 0.49
C VAL A 33 7.21 -1.28 -0.26
N GLU A 34 6.74 -0.18 -0.86
CA GLU A 34 7.59 0.77 -1.59
C GLU A 34 8.21 1.82 -0.65
N ARG A 35 7.49 2.17 0.42
CA ARG A 35 7.87 3.23 1.37
C ARG A 35 7.72 2.77 2.80
N THR A 36 8.63 3.21 3.67
CA THR A 36 8.62 2.88 5.10
C THR A 36 8.56 4.13 6.01
N ASP A 37 8.29 5.28 5.42
CA ASP A 37 8.19 6.58 6.08
C ASP A 37 6.74 7.02 6.34
N THR A 38 5.83 6.06 6.45
CA THR A 38 4.44 6.26 6.89
C THR A 38 4.18 5.55 8.20
N PRO A 39 3.19 5.97 9.01
CA PRO A 39 2.80 5.25 10.23
C PRO A 39 2.54 3.76 10.00
N PHE A 40 1.94 3.42 8.86
CA PHE A 40 1.48 2.05 8.58
C PHE A 40 2.55 1.12 8.01
N THR A 41 3.72 1.66 7.64
CA THR A 41 4.84 0.89 7.07
C THR A 41 6.15 1.07 7.83
N TYR A 42 6.14 1.87 8.90
CA TYR A 42 7.32 2.23 9.70
C TYR A 42 8.12 1.03 10.22
N GLY A 43 7.44 -0.05 10.57
CA GLY A 43 8.06 -1.30 11.03
C GLY A 43 8.42 -2.28 9.91
N CYS A 44 8.11 -1.95 8.66
CA CYS A 44 8.45 -2.79 7.50
C CYS A 44 9.85 -2.47 6.97
N ARG A 45 10.36 -3.36 6.10
CA ARG A 45 11.57 -3.12 5.33
C ARG A 45 11.20 -2.65 3.92
N PRO A 46 12.00 -1.78 3.28
CA PRO A 46 11.80 -1.46 1.87
C PRO A 46 11.83 -2.74 1.02
N GLY A 47 10.88 -2.89 0.11
CA GLY A 47 10.75 -4.09 -0.72
C GLY A 47 10.16 -5.31 -0.01
N GLU A 48 9.74 -5.20 1.25
CA GLU A 48 9.10 -6.30 1.97
C GLU A 48 7.81 -6.72 1.30
N LEU A 49 7.58 -8.03 1.18
CA LEU A 49 6.38 -8.61 0.60
C LEU A 49 5.39 -8.99 1.69
N LEU A 50 4.13 -8.60 1.51
CA LEU A 50 3.03 -8.93 2.41
C LEU A 50 1.95 -9.67 1.62
N ALA A 51 1.49 -10.81 2.14
CA ALA A 51 0.35 -11.54 1.61
C ALA A 51 -0.92 -11.04 2.31
N LEU A 52 -1.79 -10.34 1.56
CA LEU A 52 -2.99 -9.70 2.10
C LEU A 52 -4.22 -10.10 1.30
N PRO A 53 -5.37 -10.34 1.94
CA PRO A 53 -6.62 -10.63 1.25
C PRO A 53 -7.20 -9.38 0.59
N ILE A 54 -7.82 -9.58 -0.58
CA ILE A 54 -8.67 -8.63 -1.28
C ILE A 54 -10.07 -9.20 -1.46
N LYS A 55 -11.07 -8.32 -1.44
CA LYS A 55 -12.48 -8.66 -1.70
C LYS A 55 -13.23 -7.39 -2.11
N HIS A 56 -13.25 -7.14 -3.42
CA HIS A 56 -13.82 -5.91 -3.97
C HIS A 56 -14.32 -6.08 -5.41
N GLY A 57 -15.37 -5.34 -5.76
CA GLY A 57 -15.81 -5.11 -7.14
C GLY A 57 -15.26 -3.80 -7.71
N GLU A 58 -14.90 -2.86 -6.86
CA GLU A 58 -14.41 -1.51 -7.16
C GLU A 58 -13.08 -1.29 -6.45
N GLY A 59 -12.01 -1.82 -7.00
CA GLY A 59 -10.66 -1.73 -6.43
C GLY A 59 -9.60 -1.23 -7.41
N CYS A 60 -10.00 -0.90 -8.65
CA CYS A 60 -9.10 -0.42 -9.67
C CYS A 60 -8.72 1.04 -9.39
N TYR A 61 -7.49 1.28 -8.96
CA TYR A 61 -6.99 2.64 -8.74
C TYR A 61 -6.68 3.34 -10.06
N VAL A 62 -7.21 4.54 -10.21
CA VAL A 62 -7.01 5.40 -11.39
C VAL A 62 -6.66 6.82 -10.97
N ALA A 63 -5.87 7.49 -11.80
CA ALA A 63 -5.57 8.92 -11.71
C ALA A 63 -5.18 9.43 -13.09
N ASP A 64 -5.23 10.74 -13.29
CA ASP A 64 -4.67 11.34 -14.49
C ASP A 64 -3.13 11.21 -14.53
N GLU A 65 -2.56 11.39 -15.71
CA GLU A 65 -1.12 11.21 -15.94
C GLU A 65 -0.27 12.14 -15.07
N ALA A 66 -0.70 13.39 -14.88
CA ALA A 66 0.02 14.36 -14.05
C ALA A 66 0.01 13.95 -12.57
N THR A 67 -1.11 13.43 -12.07
CA THR A 67 -1.23 12.90 -10.71
C THR A 67 -0.39 11.64 -10.53
N LEU A 68 -0.39 10.71 -11.49
CA LEU A 68 0.48 9.53 -11.44
C LEU A 68 1.95 9.92 -11.41
N ALA A 69 2.37 10.85 -12.28
CA ALA A 69 3.75 11.33 -12.30
C ALA A 69 4.16 11.96 -10.95
N ARG A 70 3.28 12.75 -10.32
CA ARG A 70 3.53 13.32 -8.98
C ARG A 70 3.63 12.25 -7.91
N LEU A 71 2.73 11.26 -7.91
CA LEU A 71 2.79 10.14 -6.95
C LEU A 71 4.13 9.42 -6.99
N GLU A 72 4.67 9.20 -8.19
CA GLU A 72 5.99 8.57 -8.37
C GLU A 72 7.11 9.51 -7.91
N GLN A 73 7.11 10.76 -8.37
CA GLN A 73 8.15 11.75 -8.07
C GLN A 73 8.23 12.04 -6.57
N ASP A 74 7.08 12.22 -5.92
CA ASP A 74 7.00 12.54 -4.49
C ASP A 74 7.07 11.29 -3.61
N GLY A 75 7.16 10.10 -4.21
CA GLY A 75 7.21 8.82 -3.51
C GLY A 75 5.97 8.57 -2.64
N GLN A 76 4.77 8.89 -3.15
CA GLN A 76 3.51 8.70 -2.45
C GLN A 76 2.88 7.32 -2.70
N VAL A 77 3.43 6.51 -3.61
CA VAL A 77 3.05 5.11 -3.76
C VAL A 77 3.65 4.32 -2.62
N VAL A 78 2.80 3.75 -1.78
CA VAL A 78 3.21 3.02 -0.55
C VAL A 78 3.24 1.52 -0.78
N PHE A 79 2.30 0.99 -1.56
CA PHE A 79 2.19 -0.43 -1.87
C PHE A 79 1.91 -0.67 -3.35
N ARG A 80 2.54 -1.71 -3.91
CA ARG A 80 2.23 -2.21 -5.26
C ARG A 80 1.85 -3.67 -5.24
N TYR A 81 0.91 -4.06 -6.08
CA TYR A 81 0.66 -5.46 -6.41
C TYR A 81 1.87 -6.06 -7.11
N THR A 82 2.29 -7.23 -6.66
CA THR A 82 3.43 -7.97 -7.22
C THR A 82 3.12 -9.47 -7.27
N ASP A 83 3.92 -10.20 -8.04
CA ASP A 83 4.00 -11.65 -7.90
C ASP A 83 4.72 -12.02 -6.58
N ARG A 84 4.79 -13.33 -6.29
CA ARG A 84 5.47 -13.85 -5.08
C ARG A 84 6.99 -13.62 -5.07
N ALA A 85 7.58 -13.24 -6.20
CA ALA A 85 8.98 -12.86 -6.33
C ALA A 85 9.20 -11.33 -6.22
N GLY A 86 8.13 -10.55 -5.95
CA GLY A 86 8.18 -9.11 -5.79
C GLY A 86 8.22 -8.33 -7.11
N ARG A 87 7.92 -8.97 -8.25
CA ARG A 87 7.90 -8.30 -9.55
C ARG A 87 6.52 -7.71 -9.83
N ALA A 88 6.46 -6.42 -10.09
CA ALA A 88 5.25 -5.76 -10.53
C ALA A 88 5.06 -5.96 -12.04
N GLY A 89 3.90 -6.47 -12.43
CA GLY A 89 3.55 -6.70 -13.84
C GLY A 89 2.05 -6.93 -14.01
N PRO A 90 1.55 -7.00 -15.25
CA PRO A 90 0.13 -7.21 -15.53
C PRO A 90 -0.44 -8.47 -14.87
N GLU A 91 0.35 -9.53 -14.81
CA GLU A 91 -0.03 -10.84 -14.25
C GLU A 91 -0.28 -10.78 -12.73
N ALA A 92 0.36 -9.83 -12.05
CA ALA A 92 0.24 -9.63 -10.61
C ALA A 92 -0.85 -8.61 -10.24
N ASN A 93 -1.51 -8.01 -11.23
CA ASN A 93 -2.50 -6.95 -11.05
C ASN A 93 -3.92 -7.54 -10.99
N PRO A 94 -4.56 -7.62 -9.82
CA PRO A 94 -5.82 -8.33 -9.68
C PRO A 94 -7.04 -7.55 -10.22
N ASN A 95 -6.92 -6.22 -10.38
CA ASN A 95 -8.07 -5.35 -10.60
C ASN A 95 -7.90 -4.30 -11.71
N GLY A 96 -6.70 -4.19 -12.29
CA GLY A 96 -6.39 -3.22 -13.35
C GLY A 96 -5.87 -1.87 -12.85
N SER A 97 -5.53 -1.74 -11.57
CA SER A 97 -4.95 -0.52 -11.00
C SER A 97 -3.75 -0.01 -11.80
N LEU A 98 -3.73 1.28 -12.09
CA LEU A 98 -2.63 1.91 -12.83
C LEU A 98 -1.32 1.75 -12.06
N GLY A 99 -0.23 1.42 -12.77
CA GLY A 99 1.09 1.21 -12.17
C GLY A 99 1.13 0.10 -11.11
N ASN A 100 0.17 -0.85 -11.10
CA ASN A 100 0.02 -1.86 -10.05
C ASN A 100 -0.17 -1.25 -8.65
N ILE A 101 -0.62 -0.02 -8.54
CA ILE A 101 -0.81 0.68 -7.26
C ILE A 101 -1.85 -0.06 -6.42
N ALA A 102 -1.45 -0.52 -5.24
CA ALA A 102 -2.30 -1.15 -4.24
C ALA A 102 -2.64 -0.19 -3.09
N GLY A 103 -1.82 0.85 -2.89
CA GLY A 103 -2.03 1.86 -1.88
C GLY A 103 -1.13 3.07 -2.03
N VAL A 104 -1.65 4.24 -1.65
CA VAL A 104 -0.97 5.53 -1.71
C VAL A 104 -1.08 6.27 -0.39
N CYS A 105 -0.22 7.27 -0.18
CA CYS A 105 -0.33 8.21 0.94
C CYS A 105 -0.51 9.65 0.45
N ASN A 106 -0.95 10.51 1.37
CA ASN A 106 -0.94 11.96 1.17
C ASN A 106 0.49 12.52 1.27
N ALA A 107 0.68 13.80 0.89
CA ALA A 107 1.98 14.48 0.97
C ALA A 107 2.54 14.51 2.41
N GLY A 108 1.68 14.61 3.42
CA GLY A 108 2.05 14.58 4.84
C GLY A 108 2.37 13.19 5.39
N ARG A 109 2.20 12.14 4.60
CA ARG A 109 2.49 10.72 4.92
C ARG A 109 1.75 10.15 6.13
N ASN A 110 0.73 10.83 6.62
CA ASN A 110 -0.06 10.44 7.78
C ASN A 110 -1.45 9.87 7.44
N VAL A 111 -1.85 9.94 6.17
CA VAL A 111 -3.04 9.29 5.62
C VAL A 111 -2.59 8.30 4.56
N VAL A 112 -3.01 7.04 4.69
CA VAL A 112 -2.69 5.96 3.73
C VAL A 112 -3.98 5.25 3.34
N GLY A 113 -4.21 5.12 2.04
CA GLY A 113 -5.24 4.25 1.48
C GLY A 113 -4.60 2.94 1.01
N LEU A 114 -5.22 1.83 1.35
CA LEU A 114 -4.78 0.49 0.95
C LEU A 114 -6.01 -0.31 0.53
N MET A 115 -5.96 -0.91 -0.67
CA MET A 115 -7.08 -1.73 -1.17
C MET A 115 -7.14 -3.12 -0.54
N PRO A 116 -6.03 -3.88 -0.39
CA PRO A 116 -6.03 -5.09 0.43
C PRO A 116 -6.40 -4.84 1.88
N HIS A 117 -6.92 -5.87 2.53
CA HIS A 117 -7.45 -5.84 3.90
C HIS A 117 -6.45 -6.43 4.92
N PRO A 118 -5.53 -5.63 5.50
CA PRO A 118 -4.59 -6.13 6.51
C PRO A 118 -5.28 -6.66 7.76
N GLU A 119 -6.47 -6.14 8.11
CA GLU A 119 -7.26 -6.59 9.26
C GLU A 119 -7.75 -8.05 9.14
N HIS A 120 -7.74 -8.62 7.94
CA HIS A 120 -8.07 -10.02 7.69
C HIS A 120 -6.85 -10.95 7.63
N ALA A 121 -5.64 -10.43 7.89
CA ALA A 121 -4.39 -11.18 7.93
C ALA A 121 -3.62 -10.84 9.22
N VAL A 122 -4.28 -10.97 10.37
CA VAL A 122 -3.70 -10.63 11.70
C VAL A 122 -3.44 -11.86 12.56
N GLU A 123 -3.91 -13.03 12.13
CA GLU A 123 -3.70 -14.31 12.82
C GLU A 123 -3.73 -15.48 11.82
N ARG A 124 -3.05 -16.58 12.16
CA ARG A 124 -2.90 -17.74 11.27
C ARG A 124 -4.22 -18.40 10.92
N LEU A 125 -5.17 -18.40 11.84
CA LEU A 125 -6.49 -19.02 11.64
C LEU A 125 -7.31 -18.32 10.56
N THR A 126 -7.08 -17.03 10.34
CA THR A 126 -7.78 -16.22 9.33
C THR A 126 -7.04 -16.13 7.99
N GLY A 127 -5.89 -16.80 7.85
CA GLY A 127 -5.18 -16.92 6.57
C GLY A 127 -3.81 -16.26 6.52
N GLY A 128 -3.32 -15.69 7.63
CA GLY A 128 -1.97 -15.13 7.69
C GLY A 128 -1.78 -14.07 8.77
N GLU A 129 -0.54 -13.63 8.96
CA GLU A 129 -0.16 -12.65 9.98
C GLU A 129 0.53 -11.40 9.37
N ASP A 130 0.63 -11.30 8.04
CA ASP A 130 1.35 -10.19 7.40
C ASP A 130 0.66 -8.85 7.60
N GLY A 131 -0.68 -8.84 7.69
CA GLY A 131 -1.45 -7.64 8.00
C GLY A 131 -1.15 -7.07 9.38
N LEU A 132 -0.73 -7.91 10.34
CA LEU A 132 -0.37 -7.47 11.67
C LEU A 132 0.83 -6.50 11.67
N LYS A 133 1.71 -6.58 10.65
CA LYS A 133 2.85 -5.66 10.48
C LYS A 133 2.39 -4.22 10.28
N VAL A 134 1.29 -4.00 9.58
CA VAL A 134 0.70 -2.68 9.36
C VAL A 134 0.27 -2.05 10.68
N PHE A 135 -0.45 -2.80 11.51
CA PHE A 135 -0.91 -2.31 12.82
C PHE A 135 0.24 -2.12 13.82
N ARG A 136 1.21 -3.03 13.84
CA ARG A 136 2.43 -2.90 14.66
C ARG A 136 3.28 -1.70 14.24
N SER A 137 3.34 -1.40 12.94
CA SER A 137 3.99 -0.20 12.42
C SER A 137 3.36 1.06 12.98
N ALA A 138 2.03 1.17 12.92
CA ALA A 138 1.30 2.31 13.48
C ALA A 138 1.52 2.44 14.98
N GLN A 139 1.45 1.34 15.73
CA GLN A 139 1.72 1.35 17.17
C GLN A 139 3.15 1.82 17.50
N ALA A 140 4.16 1.35 16.76
CA ALA A 140 5.55 1.74 16.94
C ALA A 140 5.78 3.22 16.63
N TRP A 141 5.14 3.72 15.57
CA TRP A 141 5.18 5.12 15.18
C TRP A 141 4.68 6.05 16.28
N PHE A 142 3.48 5.78 16.80
CA PHE A 142 2.88 6.60 17.85
C PHE A 142 3.65 6.54 19.18
N ARG A 143 4.25 5.40 19.53
CA ARG A 143 5.09 5.28 20.73
C ARG A 143 6.35 6.15 20.69
N ARG A 144 6.82 6.53 19.48
CA ARG A 144 7.99 7.41 19.28
C ARG A 144 7.63 8.90 19.13
N GLY A 145 6.39 9.29 19.41
CA GLY A 145 5.94 10.68 19.33
C GLY A 145 5.46 11.12 17.94
N GLY A 146 5.28 10.19 17.00
CA GLY A 146 4.57 10.46 15.75
C GLY A 146 5.24 11.41 14.77
N THR A 147 6.53 11.70 14.89
CA THR A 147 7.27 12.58 13.98
C THR A 147 8.01 11.77 12.93
N ALA A 148 7.88 12.19 11.66
CA ALA A 148 8.65 11.65 10.54
C ALA A 148 10.09 12.19 10.57
N GLU A 149 10.90 11.77 11.54
CA GLU A 149 12.35 11.91 11.38
C GLU A 149 12.79 11.01 10.25
N ARG A 150 13.26 11.63 9.15
CA ARG A 150 13.89 10.90 8.06
C ARG A 150 15.02 10.06 8.65
N ARG A 151 14.92 8.75 8.55
CA ARG A 151 16.12 7.92 8.67
C ARG A 151 16.98 8.25 7.46
N GLU A 152 18.06 8.99 7.66
CA GLU A 152 19.12 9.06 6.67
C GLU A 152 19.54 7.61 6.34
N PRO A 153 19.74 7.29 5.04
CA PRO A 153 20.29 6.00 4.68
C PRO A 153 21.65 5.89 5.40
N SER A 154 21.80 4.88 6.26
CA SER A 154 23.08 4.57 6.88
C SER A 154 24.10 4.36 5.76
N LEU A 155 25.03 5.29 5.62
CA LEU A 155 26.20 5.12 4.80
C LEU A 155 26.93 3.87 5.34
N VAL A 156 26.84 2.78 4.59
CA VAL A 156 27.70 1.60 4.81
C VAL A 156 29.12 2.09 4.57
N PRO A 157 30.03 2.03 5.56
CA PRO A 157 31.43 2.32 5.28
C PRO A 157 31.92 1.28 4.28
N GLY A 158 32.36 1.75 3.12
CA GLY A 158 33.03 0.92 2.12
C GLY A 158 34.30 0.30 2.68
N PRO A 159 34.77 -0.78 2.05
CA PRO A 159 35.93 -1.56 2.48
C PRO A 159 37.22 -0.77 2.47
#